data_aebd4e83ccbf9b71828fedaa429a19e9
#
_entry.id   aebd4e83ccbf9b71828fedaa429a19e9
#
_cell.length_a   1.000
_cell.length_b   1.000
_cell.length_c   1.000
_cell.angle_alpha   90.00
_cell.angle_beta   90.00
_cell.angle_gamma   90.00
#
_symmetry.space_group_name_H-M   'P 1'
#
loop_
_entity.id
_entity.type
_entity.pdbx_description
1 polymer ?
#
loop_
_entity_poly.entity_id
_entity_poly.type
_entity_poly.pdbx_seq_one_letter_code
_entity_poly.pdbx_strand_id
1 'polypeptide(L)'
;MGELTSEAVPPIGDDDHVVGEGPETIAYLDLACPHCAAAWTRLRAEPIRLCFRHFPIASKRPRSPALHAAAEAAAAQAEDAFWRLVDSLYADLGHQDDPHLWHRAEELGLDLARFEADRRSDAVVARVRRDFESGIRAGVAGTPAYFGDGRPDSAR
;
A
#
# COMPACT_ATOMS: atom_id res chain seq x y z
N MET A 1 -6.07 -11.12 33.85
CA MET A 1 -5.71 -10.27 32.72
C MET A 1 -5.77 -11.12 31.46
N GLY A 2 -6.59 -10.72 30.53
CA GLY A 2 -6.71 -11.45 29.27
C GLY A 2 -5.47 -11.26 28.40
N GLU A 3 -5.05 -12.31 27.72
CA GLU A 3 -4.00 -12.20 26.71
C GLU A 3 -4.51 -11.33 25.56
N LEU A 4 -3.68 -10.39 25.13
CA LEU A 4 -3.93 -9.64 23.93
C LEU A 4 -3.57 -10.54 22.74
N THR A 5 -4.56 -11.25 22.24
CA THR A 5 -4.37 -12.11 21.07
C THR A 5 -4.71 -11.32 19.81
N SER A 6 -3.76 -11.29 18.89
CA SER A 6 -4.02 -10.72 17.58
C SER A 6 -4.98 -11.61 16.80
N GLU A 7 -5.86 -11.01 16.03
CA GLU A 7 -6.68 -11.74 15.09
C GLU A 7 -5.83 -12.29 13.95
N ALA A 8 -6.31 -13.34 13.31
CA ALA A 8 -5.67 -13.85 12.11
C ALA A 8 -5.74 -12.81 10.98
N VAL A 9 -4.66 -12.72 10.21
CA VAL A 9 -4.64 -11.87 9.02
C VAL A 9 -5.67 -12.40 8.03
N PRO A 10 -6.58 -11.55 7.51
CA PRO A 10 -7.52 -12.00 6.48
C PRO A 10 -6.77 -12.53 5.27
N PRO A 11 -7.19 -13.68 4.72
CA PRO A 11 -6.55 -14.22 3.52
C PRO A 11 -6.74 -13.28 2.32
N ILE A 12 -5.90 -13.45 1.31
CA ILE A 12 -6.00 -12.68 0.08
C ILE A 12 -7.37 -12.90 -0.55
N GLY A 13 -8.09 -11.81 -0.79
CA GLY A 13 -9.41 -11.80 -1.40
C GLY A 13 -9.42 -11.07 -2.74
N ASP A 14 -10.58 -11.07 -3.39
CA ASP A 14 -10.75 -10.50 -4.73
C ASP A 14 -10.52 -8.98 -4.77
N ASP A 15 -10.71 -8.30 -3.64
CA ASP A 15 -10.53 -6.85 -3.55
C ASP A 15 -9.07 -6.44 -3.26
N ASP A 16 -8.20 -7.39 -2.97
CA ASP A 16 -6.81 -7.08 -2.68
C ASP A 16 -6.02 -6.76 -3.95
N HIS A 17 -5.01 -5.90 -3.79
CA HIS A 17 -4.04 -5.65 -4.85
C HIS A 17 -2.97 -6.73 -4.79
N VAL A 18 -2.87 -7.53 -5.83
CA VAL A 18 -2.00 -8.68 -5.89
C VAL A 18 -1.20 -8.68 -7.18
N VAL A 19 0.09 -9.00 -7.10
CA VAL A 19 0.97 -9.09 -8.27
C VAL A 19 1.96 -10.23 -8.06
N GLY A 20 2.36 -10.85 -9.16
CA GLY A 20 3.36 -11.91 -9.14
C GLY A 20 2.81 -13.29 -8.88
N GLU A 21 3.68 -14.27 -8.97
CA GLU A 21 3.36 -15.69 -8.79
C GLU A 21 4.37 -16.32 -7.84
N GLY A 22 3.91 -17.27 -7.05
CA GLY A 22 4.74 -18.00 -6.09
C GLY A 22 4.09 -18.06 -4.71
N PRO A 23 4.89 -18.33 -3.66
CA PRO A 23 4.38 -18.30 -2.29
C PRO A 23 3.77 -16.95 -1.95
N GLU A 24 2.65 -16.95 -1.23
CA GLU A 24 1.92 -15.73 -0.90
C GLU A 24 2.62 -14.92 0.19
N THR A 25 2.74 -13.62 -0.05
CA THR A 25 3.19 -12.64 0.95
C THR A 25 2.16 -11.53 1.03
N ILE A 26 1.59 -11.34 2.22
CA ILE A 26 0.74 -10.18 2.52
C ILE A 26 1.63 -9.17 3.21
N ALA A 27 1.76 -7.98 2.61
CA ALA A 27 2.59 -6.91 3.15
C ALA A 27 1.73 -5.70 3.52
N TYR A 28 1.75 -5.32 4.80
CA TYR A 28 1.18 -4.06 5.26
C TYR A 28 2.26 -2.99 5.13
N LEU A 29 2.01 -2.01 4.28
CA LEU A 29 3.01 -1.04 3.86
C LEU A 29 2.48 0.38 3.99
N ASP A 30 3.37 1.31 4.32
CA ASP A 30 3.11 2.74 4.35
C ASP A 30 3.87 3.40 3.20
N LEU A 31 3.15 4.07 2.32
CA LEU A 31 3.74 4.70 1.12
C LEU A 31 4.68 5.86 1.43
N ALA A 32 4.67 6.36 2.65
CA ALA A 32 5.60 7.42 3.09
C ALA A 32 6.75 6.87 3.94
N CYS A 33 6.80 5.57 4.18
CA CYS A 33 7.79 4.96 5.08
C CYS A 33 9.11 4.65 4.36
N PRO A 34 10.25 5.20 4.83
CA PRO A 34 11.56 4.89 4.23
C PRO A 34 11.94 3.41 4.33
N HIS A 35 11.53 2.72 5.39
CA HIS A 35 11.80 1.28 5.53
C HIS A 35 11.04 0.46 4.49
N CYS A 36 9.81 0.87 4.19
CA CYS A 36 9.01 0.24 3.12
C CYS A 36 9.65 0.51 1.76
N ALA A 37 10.09 1.73 1.51
CA ALA A 37 10.77 2.07 0.26
C ALA A 37 12.04 1.24 0.07
N ALA A 38 12.82 1.07 1.12
CA ALA A 38 14.04 0.25 1.07
C ALA A 38 13.74 -1.22 0.76
N ALA A 39 12.62 -1.75 1.25
CA ALA A 39 12.21 -3.14 1.01
C ALA A 39 11.56 -3.33 -0.38
N TRP A 40 10.99 -2.28 -0.95
CA TRP A 40 10.11 -2.39 -2.11
C TRP A 40 10.75 -3.02 -3.34
N THR A 41 11.93 -2.58 -3.72
CA THR A 41 12.64 -3.12 -4.90
C THR A 41 12.79 -4.63 -4.78
N ARG A 42 13.13 -5.10 -3.60
CA ARG A 42 13.32 -6.53 -3.32
C ARG A 42 12.00 -7.29 -3.35
N LEU A 43 10.96 -6.74 -2.71
CA LEU A 43 9.62 -7.34 -2.76
C LEU A 43 9.12 -7.53 -4.19
N ARG A 44 9.36 -6.52 -5.04
CA ARG A 44 8.94 -6.57 -6.44
C ARG A 44 9.75 -7.56 -7.28
N ALA A 45 10.98 -7.86 -6.87
CA ALA A 45 11.89 -8.74 -7.61
C ALA A 45 11.78 -10.21 -7.18
N GLU A 46 11.24 -10.49 -6.00
CA GLU A 46 11.16 -11.86 -5.50
C GLU A 46 10.05 -12.66 -6.21
N PRO A 47 10.24 -14.00 -6.36
CA PRO A 47 9.23 -14.87 -6.96
C PRO A 47 8.12 -15.19 -5.96
N ILE A 48 7.34 -14.20 -5.60
CA ILE A 48 6.24 -14.29 -4.65
C ILE A 48 4.94 -13.75 -5.26
N ARG A 49 3.83 -14.18 -4.71
CA ARG A 49 2.53 -13.59 -4.97
C ARG A 49 2.32 -12.51 -3.91
N LEU A 50 2.60 -11.26 -4.29
CA LEU A 50 2.61 -10.13 -3.37
C LEU A 50 1.24 -9.48 -3.27
N CYS A 51 0.71 -9.42 -2.05
CA CYS A 51 -0.49 -8.66 -1.72
C CYS A 51 -0.09 -7.40 -0.95
N PHE A 52 -0.46 -6.24 -1.50
CA PHE A 52 -0.22 -4.94 -0.87
C PHE A 52 -1.44 -4.55 -0.04
N ARG A 53 -1.25 -4.27 1.24
CA ARG A 53 -2.29 -3.70 2.09
C ARG A 53 -1.86 -2.37 2.68
N HIS A 54 -2.77 -1.42 2.65
CA HIS A 54 -2.53 -0.06 3.11
C HIS A 54 -2.39 -0.01 4.62
N PHE A 55 -1.29 0.59 5.08
CA PHE A 55 -1.10 0.82 6.51
C PHE A 55 -0.49 2.19 6.77
N PRO A 56 -1.23 3.29 6.45
CA PRO A 56 -0.73 4.65 6.65
C PRO A 56 -0.63 4.97 8.14
N ILE A 57 0.56 5.34 8.60
CA ILE A 57 0.77 5.75 9.99
C ILE A 57 0.77 7.28 10.03
N ALA A 58 -0.43 7.86 10.00
CA ALA A 58 -0.63 9.31 9.88
C ALA A 58 0.04 10.11 11.02
N SER A 59 0.10 9.53 12.22
CA SER A 59 0.74 10.17 13.38
C SER A 59 2.24 10.39 13.20
N LYS A 60 2.90 9.54 12.43
CA LYS A 60 4.33 9.65 12.12
C LYS A 60 4.58 10.37 10.80
N ARG A 61 3.70 10.18 9.83
CA ARG A 61 3.84 10.66 8.46
C ARG A 61 2.52 11.26 7.99
N PRO A 62 2.31 12.58 8.23
CA PRO A 62 1.02 13.22 7.94
C PRO A 62 0.59 13.13 6.48
N ARG A 63 1.54 13.00 5.56
CA ARG A 63 1.26 12.90 4.13
C ARG A 63 0.80 11.50 3.71
N SER A 64 1.03 10.50 4.54
CA SER A 64 0.74 9.10 4.22
C SER A 64 -0.70 8.84 3.76
N PRO A 65 -1.74 9.28 4.46
CA PRO A 65 -3.12 9.03 3.99
C PRO A 65 -3.40 9.50 2.57
N ALA A 66 -2.86 10.67 2.20
CA ALA A 66 -3.04 11.22 0.85
C ALA A 66 -2.38 10.35 -0.21
N LEU A 67 -1.22 9.77 0.08
CA LEU A 67 -0.52 8.90 -0.85
C LEU A 67 -1.27 7.59 -1.07
N HIS A 68 -1.80 7.01 -0.01
CA HIS A 68 -2.59 5.78 -0.10
C HIS A 68 -3.91 6.01 -0.87
N ALA A 69 -4.56 7.14 -0.64
CA ALA A 69 -5.75 7.53 -1.38
C ALA A 69 -5.42 7.71 -2.88
N ALA A 70 -4.27 8.32 -3.20
CA ALA A 70 -3.83 8.49 -4.58
C ALA A 70 -3.61 7.14 -5.26
N ALA A 71 -3.02 6.17 -4.56
CA ALA A 71 -2.80 4.84 -5.12
C ALA A 71 -4.14 4.14 -5.44
N GLU A 72 -5.15 4.26 -4.58
CA GLU A 72 -6.48 3.72 -4.84
C GLU A 72 -7.17 4.44 -6.00
N ALA A 73 -6.99 5.75 -6.11
CA ALA A 73 -7.53 6.51 -7.25
C ALA A 73 -6.90 6.05 -8.57
N ALA A 74 -5.61 5.74 -8.57
CA ALA A 74 -4.95 5.15 -9.74
C ALA A 74 -5.55 3.78 -10.07
N ALA A 75 -5.75 2.92 -9.06
CA ALA A 75 -6.35 1.60 -9.21
C ALA A 75 -7.76 1.67 -9.80
N ALA A 76 -8.52 2.70 -9.47
CA ALA A 76 -9.87 2.91 -10.00
C ALA A 76 -9.88 3.10 -11.51
N GLN A 77 -8.79 3.57 -12.09
CA GLN A 77 -8.67 3.71 -13.54
C GLN A 77 -8.03 2.49 -14.21
N ALA A 78 -7.05 1.88 -13.57
CA ALA A 78 -6.41 0.65 -14.04
C ALA A 78 -5.60 0.03 -12.90
N GLU A 79 -5.70 -1.28 -12.73
CA GLU A 79 -4.94 -1.98 -11.68
C GLU A 79 -3.42 -1.82 -11.89
N ASP A 80 -2.96 -1.87 -13.13
CA ASP A 80 -1.55 -1.64 -13.44
C ASP A 80 -1.08 -0.26 -12.97
N ALA A 81 -1.95 0.76 -13.05
CA ALA A 81 -1.61 2.10 -12.59
C ALA A 81 -1.37 2.16 -11.08
N PHE A 82 -2.07 1.33 -10.30
CA PHE A 82 -1.79 1.20 -8.86
C PHE A 82 -0.33 0.85 -8.62
N TRP A 83 0.13 -0.24 -9.25
CA TRP A 83 1.49 -0.73 -9.04
C TRP A 83 2.55 0.25 -9.55
N ARG A 84 2.29 0.89 -10.69
CA ARG A 84 3.21 1.89 -11.26
C ARG A 84 3.29 3.14 -10.38
N LEU A 85 2.18 3.57 -9.80
CA LEU A 85 2.19 4.72 -8.89
C LEU A 85 2.95 4.37 -7.60
N VAL A 86 2.73 3.19 -7.04
CA VAL A 86 3.46 2.74 -5.85
C VAL A 86 4.97 2.67 -6.14
N ASP A 87 5.36 2.09 -7.27
CA ASP A 87 6.76 2.05 -7.70
C ASP A 87 7.35 3.48 -7.77
N SER A 88 6.62 4.41 -8.35
CA SER A 88 7.03 5.81 -8.52
C SER A 88 7.20 6.51 -7.17
N LEU A 89 6.28 6.30 -6.24
CA LEU A 89 6.34 6.91 -4.92
C LEU A 89 7.53 6.39 -4.11
N TYR A 90 7.75 5.09 -4.13
CA TYR A 90 8.88 4.52 -3.39
C TYR A 90 10.24 4.84 -4.03
N ALA A 91 10.28 5.15 -5.31
CA ALA A 91 11.50 5.60 -5.97
C ALA A 91 11.91 7.02 -5.60
N ASP A 92 10.97 7.82 -5.08
CA ASP A 92 11.23 9.25 -4.80
C ASP A 92 10.34 9.74 -3.65
N LEU A 93 10.71 9.40 -2.43
CA LEU A 93 9.96 9.79 -1.23
C LEU A 93 10.00 11.29 -0.94
N GLY A 94 10.93 12.02 -1.53
CA GLY A 94 11.06 13.45 -1.31
C GLY A 94 10.01 14.31 -1.99
N HIS A 95 9.20 13.74 -2.90
CA HIS A 95 8.26 14.49 -3.74
C HIS A 95 6.85 13.88 -3.62
N GLN A 96 6.19 14.21 -2.50
CA GLN A 96 4.90 13.63 -2.12
C GLN A 96 3.74 14.63 -2.09
N ASP A 97 3.99 15.90 -2.41
CA ASP A 97 2.95 16.92 -2.39
C ASP A 97 1.99 16.79 -3.58
N ASP A 98 0.89 17.54 -3.55
CA ASP A 98 -0.13 17.45 -4.57
C ASP A 98 0.38 17.74 -5.99
N PRO A 99 1.18 18.78 -6.23
CA PRO A 99 1.72 18.99 -7.58
C PRO A 99 2.51 17.78 -8.12
N HIS A 100 3.28 17.12 -7.28
CA HIS A 100 4.02 15.93 -7.68
C HIS A 100 3.08 14.73 -7.91
N LEU A 101 2.00 14.59 -7.13
CA LEU A 101 0.99 13.57 -7.39
C LEU A 101 0.30 13.79 -8.73
N TRP A 102 -0.04 15.03 -9.07
CA TRP A 102 -0.64 15.35 -10.37
C TRP A 102 0.30 14.98 -11.52
N HIS A 103 1.58 15.32 -11.38
CA HIS A 103 2.59 15.00 -12.39
C HIS A 103 2.75 13.49 -12.58
N ARG A 104 2.77 12.74 -11.47
CA ARG A 104 2.82 11.27 -11.54
C ARG A 104 1.60 10.69 -12.25
N ALA A 105 0.42 11.21 -11.93
CA ALA A 105 -0.82 10.77 -12.59
C ALA A 105 -0.79 11.03 -14.10
N GLU A 106 -0.29 12.20 -14.51
CA GLU A 106 -0.13 12.55 -15.93
C GLU A 106 0.86 11.61 -16.61
N GLU A 107 2.00 11.33 -15.99
CA GLU A 107 3.01 10.42 -16.54
C GLU A 107 2.45 9.00 -16.74
N LEU A 108 1.52 8.58 -15.88
CA LEU A 108 0.87 7.28 -15.99
C LEU A 108 -0.27 7.27 -17.01
N GLY A 109 -0.57 8.41 -17.62
CA GLY A 109 -1.67 8.52 -18.59
C GLY A 109 -3.05 8.53 -17.99
N LEU A 110 -3.18 8.86 -16.71
CA LEU A 110 -4.46 8.88 -16.01
C LEU A 110 -5.25 10.15 -16.33
N ASP A 111 -6.59 10.04 -16.26
CA ASP A 111 -7.46 11.20 -16.28
C ASP A 111 -7.28 11.96 -14.98
N LEU A 112 -6.74 13.17 -15.04
CA LEU A 112 -6.38 13.94 -13.85
C LEU A 112 -7.61 14.38 -13.05
N ALA A 113 -8.68 14.82 -13.73
CA ALA A 113 -9.90 15.24 -13.04
C ALA A 113 -10.53 14.09 -12.26
N ARG A 114 -10.59 12.92 -12.89
CA ARG A 114 -11.08 11.70 -12.25
C ARG A 114 -10.18 11.27 -11.07
N PHE A 115 -8.86 11.32 -11.26
CA PHE A 115 -7.89 11.01 -10.21
C PHE A 115 -8.12 11.90 -8.99
N GLU A 116 -8.29 13.21 -9.18
CA GLU A 116 -8.54 14.16 -8.11
C GLU A 116 -9.86 13.90 -7.37
N ALA A 117 -10.93 13.62 -8.12
CA ALA A 117 -12.22 13.30 -7.53
C ALA A 117 -12.16 11.99 -6.73
N ASP A 118 -11.56 10.95 -7.31
CA ASP A 118 -11.51 9.62 -6.70
C ASP A 118 -10.66 9.60 -5.43
N ARG A 119 -9.51 10.27 -5.42
CA ARG A 119 -8.65 10.26 -4.22
C ARG A 119 -9.28 10.97 -3.01
N ARG A 120 -10.31 11.77 -3.23
CA ARG A 120 -11.06 12.45 -2.17
C ARG A 120 -12.38 11.75 -1.84
N SER A 121 -12.70 10.66 -2.51
CA SER A 121 -13.98 9.98 -2.35
C SER A 121 -14.06 9.19 -1.05
N ASP A 122 -15.27 9.06 -0.52
CA ASP A 122 -15.52 8.25 0.67
C ASP A 122 -15.18 6.77 0.43
N ALA A 123 -15.42 6.28 -0.79
CA ALA A 123 -15.11 4.90 -1.15
C ALA A 123 -13.62 4.60 -1.05
N VAL A 124 -12.77 5.51 -1.53
CA VAL A 124 -11.31 5.36 -1.45
C VAL A 124 -10.85 5.42 0.00
N VAL A 125 -11.35 6.37 0.78
CA VAL A 125 -11.02 6.49 2.21
C VAL A 125 -11.41 5.21 2.96
N ALA A 126 -12.60 4.69 2.70
CA ALA A 126 -13.08 3.46 3.33
C ALA A 126 -12.22 2.24 2.95
N ARG A 127 -11.79 2.18 1.69
CA ARG A 127 -10.91 1.09 1.21
C ARG A 127 -9.57 1.08 1.94
N VAL A 128 -8.94 2.22 2.07
CA VAL A 128 -7.67 2.35 2.80
C VAL A 128 -7.87 1.98 4.27
N ARG A 129 -8.93 2.49 4.88
CA ARG A 129 -9.24 2.21 6.29
C ARG A 129 -9.47 0.73 6.55
N ARG A 130 -10.12 0.03 5.64
CA ARG A 130 -10.35 -1.42 5.76
C ARG A 130 -9.04 -2.18 5.96
N ASP A 131 -8.05 -1.89 5.13
CA ASP A 131 -6.74 -2.53 5.24
C ASP A 131 -6.05 -2.15 6.54
N PHE A 132 -6.04 -0.87 6.87
CA PHE A 132 -5.42 -0.37 8.10
C PHE A 132 -6.01 -1.06 9.33
N GLU A 133 -7.32 -1.12 9.43
CA GLU A 133 -8.00 -1.76 10.56
C GLU A 133 -7.70 -3.25 10.64
N SER A 134 -7.63 -3.94 9.50
CA SER A 134 -7.26 -5.36 9.49
C SER A 134 -5.85 -5.57 10.01
N GLY A 135 -4.93 -4.67 9.67
CA GLY A 135 -3.56 -4.70 10.19
C GLY A 135 -3.52 -4.48 11.70
N ILE A 136 -4.27 -3.49 12.21
CA ILE A 136 -4.36 -3.25 13.64
C ILE A 136 -4.86 -4.51 14.37
N ARG A 137 -5.93 -5.13 13.88
CA ARG A 137 -6.47 -6.35 14.48
C ARG A 137 -5.48 -7.52 14.43
N ALA A 138 -4.67 -7.58 13.39
CA ALA A 138 -3.64 -8.63 13.25
C ALA A 138 -2.37 -8.34 14.06
N GLY A 139 -2.31 -7.23 14.79
CA GLY A 139 -1.18 -6.90 15.64
C GLY A 139 -0.05 -6.14 14.94
N VAL A 140 -0.31 -5.58 13.75
CA VAL A 140 0.70 -4.74 13.07
C VAL A 140 0.94 -3.48 13.89
N ALA A 141 2.18 -3.25 14.29
CA ALA A 141 2.59 -2.10 15.09
C ALA A 141 3.53 -1.15 14.33
N GLY A 142 3.97 -1.53 13.16
CA GLY A 142 4.85 -0.72 12.32
C GLY A 142 4.98 -1.34 10.94
N THR A 143 5.63 -0.62 10.04
CA THR A 143 5.78 -1.04 8.65
C THR A 143 7.27 -1.14 8.26
N PRO A 144 7.62 -2.02 7.34
CA PRO A 144 6.76 -3.04 6.72
C PRO A 144 6.43 -4.19 7.70
N ALA A 145 5.25 -4.82 7.52
CA ALA A 145 4.90 -6.03 8.27
C ALA A 145 4.44 -7.10 7.27
N TYR A 146 4.96 -8.32 7.42
CA TYR A 146 4.76 -9.39 6.45
C TYR A 146 4.09 -10.60 7.07
N PHE A 147 3.21 -11.23 6.29
CA PHE A 147 2.52 -12.46 6.66
C PHE A 147 2.55 -13.42 5.46
N GLY A 148 2.50 -14.71 5.74
CA GLY A 148 2.47 -15.72 4.69
C GLY A 148 3.82 -16.40 4.47
N ASP A 149 3.83 -17.38 3.55
CA ASP A 149 4.98 -18.26 3.32
C ASP A 149 6.09 -17.62 2.49
N GLY A 150 5.74 -16.60 1.71
CA GLY A 150 6.69 -15.90 0.84
C GLY A 150 7.42 -14.72 1.49
N ARG A 151 7.43 -14.64 2.83
CA ARG A 151 8.06 -13.52 3.53
C ARG A 151 9.52 -13.35 3.13
N PRO A 152 9.95 -12.10 2.88
CA PRO A 152 11.36 -11.83 2.60
C PRO A 152 12.27 -12.26 3.74
N ASP A 153 13.46 -12.75 3.42
CA ASP A 153 14.44 -13.18 4.42
C ASP A 153 14.81 -12.07 5.41
N SER A 154 14.80 -10.83 4.95
CA SER A 154 15.06 -9.66 5.80
C SER A 154 14.01 -9.45 6.89
N ALA A 155 12.88 -10.14 6.82
CA ALA A 155 11.83 -10.07 7.84
C ALA A 155 12.07 -11.02 9.01
N ARG A 156 13.11 -11.83 8.95
CA ARG A 156 13.48 -12.77 9.99
C ARG A 156 14.34 -12.13 11.07
#